data_bb718645595a1fec6fb8ddb905b803c9
#
_entry.id   bb718645595a1fec6fb8ddb905b803c9
#
_cell.length_a   1.000
_cell.length_b   1.000
_cell.length_c   1.000
_cell.angle_alpha   90.00
_cell.angle_beta   90.00
_cell.angle_gamma   90.00
#
_symmetry.space_group_name_H-M   'P 1'
#
loop_
_entity.id
_entity.type
_entity.pdbx_description
1 polymer ?
#
loop_
_entity_poly.entity_id
_entity_poly.type
_entity_poly.pdbx_seq_one_letter_code
_entity_poly.pdbx_strand_id
1 'polypeptide(L)'
;MPGKSILSSVFEELYLGTDLYREMWQAEPTFKVKKGLIEDEKVVLDNDVKVYIKKRFGNRIGIASGRPKKAAVKTLKDLLGSFFSSEASFFIDDAYYSSKGEWLGKPNPYLVEQVMKSLKVRSCIYVGDSYEDLLMVKNARNLGYEVGFVGVYGFSVEPKSFIQRFMETGAEAVLPSVNDIKFII
;
A
#
# COMPACT_ATOMS: atom_id res chain seq x y z
N MET A 1 15.27 2.37 -4.08
CA MET A 1 16.34 1.76 -4.88
C MET A 1 17.64 1.86 -4.14
N PRO A 2 18.37 0.76 -3.97
CA PRO A 2 19.73 0.82 -3.43
C PRO A 2 20.57 1.73 -4.32
N GLY A 3 21.48 2.48 -3.72
CA GLY A 3 22.37 3.38 -4.43
C GLY A 3 21.90 4.84 -4.57
N LYS A 4 20.67 5.19 -4.21
CA LYS A 4 20.24 6.60 -4.18
C LYS A 4 20.73 7.35 -2.95
N SER A 5 20.88 6.66 -1.82
CA SER A 5 21.54 7.16 -0.61
C SER A 5 22.06 6.00 0.23
N ILE A 6 23.05 6.25 1.09
CA ILE A 6 23.54 5.26 2.03
C ILE A 6 22.43 4.77 2.95
N LEU A 7 21.58 5.67 3.45
CA LEU A 7 20.47 5.34 4.35
C LEU A 7 19.46 4.41 3.67
N SER A 8 19.08 4.68 2.42
CA SER A 8 18.16 3.80 1.70
C SER A 8 18.75 2.41 1.46
N SER A 9 20.04 2.32 1.13
CA SER A 9 20.71 1.03 0.95
C SER A 9 20.79 0.23 2.25
N VAL A 10 21.13 0.86 3.36
CA VAL A 10 21.15 0.22 4.69
C VAL A 10 19.76 -0.28 5.06
N PHE A 11 18.74 0.57 4.90
CA PHE A 11 17.36 0.19 5.21
C PHE A 11 16.91 -1.01 4.38
N GLU A 12 17.13 -0.98 3.07
CA GLU A 12 16.75 -2.07 2.16
C GLU A 12 17.42 -3.39 2.53
N GLU A 13 18.73 -3.38 2.88
CA GLU A 13 19.45 -4.58 3.30
C GLU A 13 18.90 -5.14 4.62
N LEU A 14 18.64 -4.28 5.61
CA LEU A 14 18.09 -4.68 6.90
C LEU A 14 16.65 -5.20 6.76
N TYR A 15 15.86 -4.54 5.92
CA TYR A 15 14.47 -4.89 5.72
C TYR A 15 14.29 -6.19 4.95
N LEU A 16 14.99 -6.35 3.82
CA LEU A 16 14.83 -7.50 2.93
C LEU A 16 15.62 -8.74 3.40
N GLY A 17 16.75 -8.54 4.07
CA GLY A 17 17.75 -9.58 4.28
C GLY A 17 18.53 -9.90 3.00
N THR A 18 19.64 -10.63 3.15
CA THR A 18 20.60 -10.88 2.06
C THR A 18 19.98 -11.53 0.82
N ASP A 19 19.20 -12.57 1.01
CA ASP A 19 18.72 -13.38 -0.12
C ASP A 19 17.66 -12.63 -0.93
N LEU A 20 16.68 -12.02 -0.28
CA LEU A 20 15.66 -11.24 -0.97
C LEU A 20 16.22 -9.96 -1.58
N TYR A 21 17.23 -9.34 -0.92
CA TYR A 21 17.94 -8.19 -1.47
C TYR A 21 18.61 -8.53 -2.81
N ARG A 22 19.36 -9.64 -2.86
CA ARG A 22 19.98 -10.14 -4.10
C ARG A 22 18.94 -10.41 -5.19
N GLU A 23 17.86 -11.10 -4.82
CA GLU A 23 16.78 -11.43 -5.74
C GLU A 23 16.10 -10.19 -6.34
N MET A 24 15.88 -9.17 -5.52
CA MET A 24 15.19 -7.95 -5.95
C MET A 24 16.07 -7.01 -6.74
N TRP A 25 17.30 -6.80 -6.29
CA TRP A 25 18.17 -5.76 -6.81
C TRP A 25 19.31 -6.27 -7.69
N GLN A 26 19.50 -7.60 -7.75
CA GLN A 26 20.59 -8.26 -8.46
C GLN A 26 21.97 -7.66 -8.09
N ALA A 27 22.12 -7.32 -6.82
CA ALA A 27 23.30 -6.67 -6.25
C ALA A 27 23.72 -7.35 -4.95
N GLU A 28 25.03 -7.32 -4.65
CA GLU A 28 25.52 -7.85 -3.38
C GLU A 28 25.24 -6.86 -2.23
N PRO A 29 24.62 -7.33 -1.14
CA PRO A 29 24.42 -6.50 0.04
C PRO A 29 25.74 -6.25 0.77
N THR A 30 25.87 -5.07 1.37
CA THR A 30 27.06 -4.65 2.11
C THR A 30 27.13 -5.35 3.48
N PHE A 31 26.01 -5.43 4.19
CA PHE A 31 25.96 -5.89 5.59
C PHE A 31 25.64 -7.38 5.75
N LYS A 32 25.20 -8.04 4.70
CA LYS A 32 24.91 -9.50 4.66
C LYS A 32 24.01 -9.97 5.82
N VAL A 33 22.90 -9.28 6.04
CA VAL A 33 21.92 -9.61 7.07
C VAL A 33 21.18 -10.89 6.67
N LYS A 34 21.31 -11.99 7.44
CA LYS A 34 20.69 -13.26 7.10
C LYS A 34 19.17 -13.19 7.05
N LYS A 35 18.56 -12.62 8.10
CA LYS A 35 17.09 -12.52 8.24
C LYS A 35 16.68 -11.05 8.12
N GLY A 36 15.92 -10.72 7.10
CA GLY A 36 15.34 -9.39 6.97
C GLY A 36 14.15 -9.16 7.89
N LEU A 37 13.91 -7.91 8.29
CA LEU A 37 12.75 -7.51 9.11
C LEU A 37 11.43 -7.89 8.46
N ILE A 38 11.38 -7.99 7.13
CA ILE A 38 10.20 -8.44 6.37
C ILE A 38 9.73 -9.84 6.79
N GLU A 39 10.59 -10.67 7.34
CA GLU A 39 10.23 -12.02 7.82
C GLU A 39 9.36 -12.01 9.07
N ASP A 40 9.40 -10.92 9.83
CA ASP A 40 8.62 -10.72 11.04
C ASP A 40 7.31 -9.97 10.78
N GLU A 41 7.06 -9.54 9.54
CA GLU A 41 5.82 -8.90 9.16
C GLU A 41 4.63 -9.84 9.28
N LYS A 42 3.53 -9.29 9.77
CA LYS A 42 2.26 -10.00 9.91
C LYS A 42 1.13 -9.24 9.22
N VAL A 43 0.24 -9.99 8.60
CA VAL A 43 -1.01 -9.43 8.10
C VAL A 43 -1.92 -9.15 9.31
N VAL A 44 -2.29 -7.89 9.49
CA VAL A 44 -3.11 -7.44 10.63
C VAL A 44 -4.61 -7.53 10.37
N LEU A 45 -5.04 -7.85 9.14
CA LEU A 45 -6.44 -7.96 8.78
C LEU A 45 -7.03 -9.28 9.27
N ASP A 46 -8.00 -9.19 10.19
CA ASP A 46 -8.65 -10.33 10.81
C ASP A 46 -9.53 -11.14 9.84
N ASN A 47 -9.73 -12.42 10.13
CA ASN A 47 -10.49 -13.30 9.25
C ASN A 47 -11.96 -12.93 9.14
N ASP A 48 -12.60 -12.51 10.24
CA ASP A 48 -14.00 -12.07 10.23
C ASP A 48 -14.19 -10.80 9.37
N VAL A 49 -13.22 -9.88 9.44
CA VAL A 49 -13.24 -8.67 8.61
C VAL A 49 -13.00 -9.00 7.13
N LYS A 50 -12.08 -9.93 6.82
CA LYS A 50 -11.90 -10.44 5.45
C LYS A 50 -13.20 -11.04 4.89
N VAL A 51 -13.88 -11.86 5.67
CA VAL A 51 -15.17 -12.46 5.28
C VAL A 51 -16.22 -11.36 5.05
N TYR A 52 -16.32 -10.39 5.96
CA TYR A 52 -17.25 -9.27 5.83
C TYR A 52 -17.01 -8.46 4.55
N ILE A 53 -15.76 -8.03 4.31
CA ILE A 53 -15.38 -7.25 3.13
C ILE A 53 -15.65 -8.06 1.85
N LYS A 54 -15.27 -9.35 1.83
CA LYS A 54 -15.48 -10.22 0.67
C LYS A 54 -16.97 -10.40 0.35
N LYS A 55 -17.83 -10.54 1.38
CA LYS A 55 -19.27 -10.63 1.21
C LYS A 55 -19.84 -9.34 0.59
N ARG A 56 -19.33 -8.18 0.97
CA ARG A 56 -19.83 -6.87 0.51
C ARG A 56 -19.33 -6.48 -0.88
N PHE A 57 -18.06 -6.72 -1.16
CA PHE A 57 -17.40 -6.24 -2.38
C PHE A 57 -17.04 -7.34 -3.39
N GLY A 58 -17.18 -8.61 -3.02
CA GLY A 58 -16.84 -9.73 -3.88
C GLY A 58 -15.34 -9.72 -4.24
N ASN A 59 -15.06 -9.77 -5.54
CA ASN A 59 -13.70 -9.72 -6.06
C ASN A 59 -13.20 -8.29 -6.35
N ARG A 60 -13.98 -7.27 -5.99
CA ARG A 60 -13.63 -5.86 -6.24
C ARG A 60 -12.77 -5.28 -5.11
N ILE A 61 -11.72 -6.00 -4.74
CA ILE A 61 -10.76 -5.63 -3.70
C ILE A 61 -9.38 -5.63 -4.34
N GLY A 62 -8.75 -4.48 -4.43
CA GLY A 62 -7.44 -4.30 -5.07
C GLY A 62 -6.40 -3.71 -4.12
N ILE A 63 -5.18 -3.58 -4.63
CA ILE A 63 -4.05 -2.98 -3.91
C ILE A 63 -3.45 -1.85 -4.77
N ALA A 64 -3.19 -0.70 -4.15
CA ALA A 64 -2.33 0.34 -4.68
C ALA A 64 -1.25 0.64 -3.64
N SER A 65 -0.03 0.14 -3.84
CA SER A 65 1.01 0.16 -2.83
C SER A 65 2.32 0.77 -3.35
N GLY A 66 2.98 1.57 -2.49
CA GLY A 66 4.34 2.03 -2.73
C GLY A 66 5.42 0.97 -2.46
N ARG A 67 5.05 -0.23 -2.04
CA ARG A 67 5.98 -1.34 -1.81
C ARG A 67 6.37 -2.01 -3.13
N PRO A 68 7.60 -2.54 -3.25
CA PRO A 68 7.96 -3.44 -4.34
C PRO A 68 7.09 -4.71 -4.33
N LYS A 69 6.70 -5.16 -5.52
CA LYS A 69 5.80 -6.31 -5.68
C LYS A 69 6.32 -7.58 -5.00
N LYS A 70 7.60 -7.92 -5.17
CA LYS A 70 8.20 -9.10 -4.53
C LYS A 70 8.13 -9.05 -3.00
N ALA A 71 8.40 -7.89 -2.41
CA ALA A 71 8.28 -7.70 -0.96
C ALA A 71 6.83 -7.83 -0.48
N ALA A 72 5.87 -7.23 -1.21
CA ALA A 72 4.45 -7.33 -0.88
C ALA A 72 3.93 -8.79 -0.97
N VAL A 73 4.31 -9.51 -2.03
CA VAL A 73 3.94 -10.93 -2.21
C VAL A 73 4.46 -11.79 -1.07
N LYS A 74 5.68 -11.55 -0.59
CA LYS A 74 6.26 -12.30 0.54
C LYS A 74 5.43 -12.16 1.80
N THR A 75 4.89 -10.95 2.08
CA THR A 75 4.03 -10.70 3.24
C THR A 75 2.59 -11.18 3.03
N LEU A 76 2.01 -10.91 1.87
CA LEU A 76 0.60 -11.21 1.59
C LEU A 76 0.34 -12.69 1.30
N LYS A 77 1.33 -13.41 0.75
CA LYS A 77 1.23 -14.83 0.40
C LYS A 77 -0.05 -15.11 -0.41
N ASP A 78 -0.84 -16.08 0.04
CA ASP A 78 -2.08 -16.51 -0.63
C ASP A 78 -3.19 -15.45 -0.64
N LEU A 79 -3.08 -14.39 0.16
CA LEU A 79 -4.07 -13.30 0.13
C LEU A 79 -4.09 -12.57 -1.22
N LEU A 80 -2.93 -12.52 -1.90
CA LEU A 80 -2.91 -12.04 -3.27
C LEU A 80 -3.49 -13.13 -4.20
N GLY A 81 -4.64 -12.88 -4.75
CA GLY A 81 -5.42 -13.83 -5.56
C GLY A 81 -6.64 -14.40 -4.82
N SER A 82 -6.54 -14.72 -3.52
CA SER A 82 -7.69 -15.24 -2.76
C SER A 82 -8.57 -14.14 -2.17
N PHE A 83 -7.97 -13.11 -1.60
CA PHE A 83 -8.67 -11.96 -1.03
C PHE A 83 -8.56 -10.72 -1.91
N PHE A 84 -7.34 -10.32 -2.26
CA PHE A 84 -7.10 -9.23 -3.20
C PHE A 84 -7.09 -9.77 -4.64
N SER A 85 -7.71 -9.03 -5.57
CA SER A 85 -7.60 -9.35 -6.99
C SER A 85 -6.18 -9.14 -7.48
N SER A 86 -5.53 -10.18 -7.99
CA SER A 86 -4.17 -10.09 -8.53
C SER A 86 -4.09 -9.12 -9.72
N GLU A 87 -5.14 -9.08 -10.55
CA GLU A 87 -5.23 -8.21 -11.72
C GLU A 87 -5.45 -6.73 -11.37
N ALA A 88 -5.97 -6.48 -10.16
CA ALA A 88 -6.20 -5.14 -9.64
C ALA A 88 -5.25 -4.78 -8.48
N SER A 89 -4.06 -5.37 -8.47
CA SER A 89 -3.03 -5.11 -7.47
C SER A 89 -1.80 -4.53 -8.13
N PHE A 90 -1.56 -3.23 -7.86
CA PHE A 90 -0.49 -2.45 -8.45
C PHE A 90 0.49 -1.99 -7.37
N PHE A 91 1.76 -2.04 -7.70
CA PHE A 91 2.88 -1.80 -6.80
C PHE A 91 3.80 -0.72 -7.37
N ILE A 92 4.82 -0.30 -6.60
CA ILE A 92 5.76 0.72 -7.06
C ILE A 92 6.45 0.33 -8.37
N ASP A 93 6.67 -0.96 -8.60
CA ASP A 93 7.27 -1.49 -9.84
C ASP A 93 6.41 -1.14 -11.07
N ASP A 94 5.09 -1.13 -10.93
CA ASP A 94 4.18 -0.79 -12.02
C ASP A 94 4.19 0.72 -12.31
N ALA A 95 4.47 1.56 -11.32
CA ALA A 95 4.60 3.01 -11.46
C ALA A 95 5.94 3.43 -12.08
N TYR A 96 7.01 2.72 -11.77
CA TYR A 96 8.37 3.07 -12.15
C TYR A 96 8.63 2.98 -13.66
N TYR A 97 7.93 2.12 -14.35
CA TYR A 97 8.14 1.81 -15.77
C TYR A 97 7.23 2.59 -16.73
N SER A 98 6.63 3.71 -16.30
CA SER A 98 5.83 4.50 -17.23
C SER A 98 6.72 5.13 -18.32
N SER A 99 6.22 5.12 -19.55
CA SER A 99 6.91 5.58 -20.75
C SER A 99 7.21 7.09 -20.79
N LYS A 100 6.75 7.86 -19.81
CA LYS A 100 6.84 9.34 -19.81
C LYS A 100 7.94 9.92 -18.93
N GLY A 101 8.72 9.10 -18.23
CA GLY A 101 9.77 9.58 -17.33
C GLY A 101 9.26 10.32 -16.09
N GLU A 102 7.94 10.42 -15.90
CA GLU A 102 7.34 11.01 -14.72
C GLU A 102 7.28 10.00 -13.60
N TRP A 103 7.55 10.44 -12.36
CA TRP A 103 7.36 9.64 -11.18
C TRP A 103 5.88 9.39 -10.94
N LEU A 104 5.42 8.15 -11.11
CA LEU A 104 4.02 7.75 -10.94
C LEU A 104 3.73 7.08 -9.59
N GLY A 105 4.71 7.00 -8.71
CA GLY A 105 4.48 6.58 -7.32
C GLY A 105 3.74 7.64 -6.52
N LYS A 106 3.24 7.26 -5.34
CA LYS A 106 2.56 8.19 -4.43
C LYS A 106 3.39 9.47 -4.23
N PRO A 107 2.76 10.63 -4.18
CA PRO A 107 1.32 10.92 -4.15
C PRO A 107 0.65 11.05 -5.54
N ASN A 108 1.27 10.55 -6.63
CA ASN A 108 0.64 10.52 -7.94
C ASN A 108 -0.57 9.55 -7.91
N PRO A 109 -1.73 9.90 -8.49
CA PRO A 109 -2.94 9.07 -8.46
C PRO A 109 -2.88 7.81 -9.32
N TYR A 110 -1.83 7.62 -10.10
CA TYR A 110 -1.71 6.55 -11.09
C TYR A 110 -2.06 5.16 -10.56
N LEU A 111 -1.51 4.77 -9.38
CA LEU A 111 -1.74 3.41 -8.87
C LEU A 111 -3.22 3.17 -8.52
N VAL A 112 -3.90 4.11 -7.87
CA VAL A 112 -5.33 3.98 -7.57
C VAL A 112 -6.18 4.02 -8.82
N GLU A 113 -5.80 4.80 -9.83
CA GLU A 113 -6.47 4.80 -11.14
C GLU A 113 -6.37 3.43 -11.83
N GLN A 114 -5.18 2.80 -11.81
CA GLN A 114 -5.01 1.47 -12.41
C GLN A 114 -5.89 0.43 -11.71
N VAL A 115 -5.96 0.46 -10.37
CA VAL A 115 -6.86 -0.40 -9.60
C VAL A 115 -8.31 -0.19 -10.05
N MET A 116 -8.79 1.04 -10.09
CA MET A 116 -10.18 1.36 -10.47
C MET A 116 -10.50 0.93 -11.91
N LYS A 117 -9.57 1.16 -12.83
CA LYS A 117 -9.70 0.73 -14.24
C LYS A 117 -9.77 -0.79 -14.37
N SER A 118 -8.88 -1.50 -13.65
CA SER A 118 -8.84 -2.97 -13.67
C SER A 118 -10.12 -3.57 -13.08
N LEU A 119 -10.65 -3.01 -11.99
CA LEU A 119 -11.90 -3.42 -11.36
C LEU A 119 -13.14 -2.94 -12.12
N LYS A 120 -12.99 -2.08 -13.13
CA LYS A 120 -14.08 -1.44 -13.89
C LYS A 120 -15.09 -0.72 -12.98
N VAL A 121 -14.58 -0.01 -11.99
CA VAL A 121 -15.40 0.76 -11.04
C VAL A 121 -15.19 2.26 -11.22
N ARG A 122 -16.22 3.06 -10.89
CA ARG A 122 -16.17 4.52 -10.93
C ARG A 122 -15.94 5.14 -9.56
N SER A 123 -16.27 4.40 -8.51
CA SER A 123 -16.07 4.83 -7.13
C SER A 123 -15.40 3.74 -6.32
N CYS A 124 -14.58 4.13 -5.34
CA CYS A 124 -13.97 3.20 -4.40
C CYS A 124 -13.71 3.87 -3.04
N ILE A 125 -13.40 3.05 -2.05
CA ILE A 125 -12.85 3.48 -0.77
C ILE A 125 -11.39 3.03 -0.74
N TYR A 126 -10.48 3.96 -0.53
CA TYR A 126 -9.08 3.69 -0.30
C TYR A 126 -8.79 3.70 1.21
N VAL A 127 -8.15 2.65 1.69
CA VAL A 127 -7.74 2.53 3.10
C VAL A 127 -6.22 2.62 3.16
N GLY A 128 -5.69 3.57 3.90
CA GLY A 128 -4.26 3.82 3.99
C GLY A 128 -3.82 4.39 5.33
N ASP A 129 -2.52 4.34 5.59
CA ASP A 129 -1.90 4.73 6.85
C ASP A 129 -0.87 5.87 6.69
N SER A 130 -0.68 6.36 5.48
CA SER A 130 0.29 7.42 5.20
C SER A 130 -0.36 8.70 4.66
N TYR A 131 0.32 9.82 4.90
CA TYR A 131 -0.12 11.10 4.32
C TYR A 131 0.00 11.11 2.80
N GLU A 132 0.94 10.37 2.24
CA GLU A 132 1.08 10.20 0.80
C GLU A 132 -0.13 9.46 0.19
N ASP A 133 -0.75 8.53 0.93
CA ASP A 133 -1.98 7.86 0.52
C ASP A 133 -3.13 8.86 0.39
N LEU A 134 -3.30 9.71 1.40
CA LEU A 134 -4.34 10.73 1.39
C LEU A 134 -4.13 11.74 0.26
N LEU A 135 -2.89 12.18 0.02
CA LEU A 135 -2.56 13.07 -1.09
C LEU A 135 -2.80 12.39 -2.45
N MET A 136 -2.48 11.12 -2.59
CA MET A 136 -2.78 10.33 -3.80
C MET A 136 -4.29 10.33 -4.09
N VAL A 137 -5.11 10.06 -3.07
CA VAL A 137 -6.57 10.09 -3.20
C VAL A 137 -7.06 11.50 -3.53
N LYS A 138 -6.55 12.54 -2.88
CA LYS A 138 -6.88 13.94 -3.19
C LYS A 138 -6.56 14.29 -4.64
N ASN A 139 -5.40 13.86 -5.13
CA ASN A 139 -5.02 14.07 -6.53
C ASN A 139 -5.92 13.29 -7.50
N ALA A 140 -6.35 12.07 -7.14
CA ALA A 140 -7.32 11.32 -7.93
C ALA A 140 -8.69 12.05 -8.02
N ARG A 141 -9.17 12.61 -6.90
CA ARG A 141 -10.40 13.42 -6.87
C ARG A 141 -10.30 14.65 -7.77
N ASN A 142 -9.16 15.31 -7.80
CA ASN A 142 -8.91 16.47 -8.69
C ASN A 142 -8.99 16.09 -10.18
N LEU A 143 -8.80 14.81 -10.51
CA LEU A 143 -8.97 14.27 -11.87
C LEU A 143 -10.39 13.75 -12.13
N GLY A 144 -11.32 13.90 -11.18
CA GLY A 144 -12.72 13.51 -11.32
C GLY A 144 -13.03 12.07 -10.88
N TYR A 145 -12.10 11.37 -10.22
CA TYR A 145 -12.40 10.05 -9.64
C TYR A 145 -13.15 10.18 -8.31
N GLU A 146 -14.12 9.31 -8.10
CA GLU A 146 -14.88 9.22 -6.85
C GLU A 146 -14.16 8.26 -5.88
N VAL A 147 -13.20 8.78 -5.13
CA VAL A 147 -12.41 7.98 -4.17
C VAL A 147 -12.63 8.51 -2.76
N GLY A 148 -13.24 7.69 -1.87
CA GLY A 148 -13.25 7.95 -0.44
C GLY A 148 -11.92 7.54 0.20
N PHE A 149 -11.49 8.22 1.27
CA PHE A 149 -10.28 7.87 2.01
C PHE A 149 -10.58 7.56 3.47
N VAL A 150 -10.13 6.41 3.92
CA VAL A 150 -10.16 6.00 5.33
C VAL A 150 -8.73 5.87 5.84
N GLY A 151 -8.36 6.73 6.79
CA GLY A 151 -7.05 6.68 7.45
C GLY A 151 -7.00 5.61 8.54
N VAL A 152 -5.87 4.92 8.69
CA VAL A 152 -5.62 3.98 9.80
C VAL A 152 -4.43 4.46 10.61
N TYR A 153 -4.64 4.76 11.91
CA TYR A 153 -3.61 5.36 12.76
C TYR A 153 -2.97 4.42 13.80
N GLY A 154 -3.39 3.16 13.87
CA GLY A 154 -2.97 2.25 14.95
C GLY A 154 -1.46 2.01 15.08
N PHE A 155 -0.69 2.30 14.04
CA PHE A 155 0.77 2.24 14.06
C PHE A 155 1.44 3.63 14.16
N SER A 156 0.64 4.70 14.28
CA SER A 156 1.17 6.06 14.41
C SER A 156 1.80 6.30 15.79
N VAL A 157 2.97 6.89 15.81
CA VAL A 157 3.66 7.32 17.05
C VAL A 157 2.92 8.49 17.71
N GLU A 158 2.22 9.31 16.91
CA GLU A 158 1.47 10.49 17.33
C GLU A 158 0.01 10.44 16.84
N PRO A 159 -0.86 9.59 17.44
CA PRO A 159 -2.22 9.39 16.94
C PRO A 159 -3.06 10.67 16.84
N LYS A 160 -2.94 11.58 17.81
CA LYS A 160 -3.72 12.83 17.81
C LYS A 160 -3.38 13.72 16.63
N SER A 161 -2.09 13.92 16.37
CA SER A 161 -1.60 14.72 15.24
C SER A 161 -1.99 14.07 13.91
N PHE A 162 -1.89 12.74 13.84
CA PHE A 162 -2.33 11.97 12.67
C PHE A 162 -3.82 12.19 12.38
N ILE A 163 -4.69 11.96 13.36
CA ILE A 163 -6.14 12.10 13.22
C ILE A 163 -6.49 13.52 12.75
N GLN A 164 -5.96 14.54 13.45
CA GLN A 164 -6.21 15.93 13.10
C GLN A 164 -5.81 16.22 11.65
N ARG A 165 -4.58 15.90 11.28
CA ARG A 165 -4.04 16.15 9.93
C ARG A 165 -4.85 15.46 8.83
N PHE A 166 -5.29 14.22 9.07
CA PHE A 166 -6.05 13.47 8.09
C PHE A 166 -7.46 14.03 7.90
N MET A 167 -8.13 14.38 9.01
CA MET A 167 -9.46 15.00 8.95
C MET A 167 -9.42 16.37 8.29
N GLU A 168 -8.46 17.23 8.65
CA GLU A 168 -8.27 18.56 8.04
C GLU A 168 -7.93 18.49 6.54
N THR A 169 -7.29 17.41 6.09
CA THR A 169 -6.93 17.21 4.67
C THR A 169 -8.04 16.56 3.86
N GLY A 170 -9.13 16.09 4.50
CA GLY A 170 -10.33 15.58 3.83
C GLY A 170 -10.44 14.05 3.78
N ALA A 171 -9.97 13.37 4.83
CA ALA A 171 -10.32 11.96 5.07
C ALA A 171 -11.80 11.86 5.50
N GLU A 172 -12.52 10.89 4.98
CA GLU A 172 -13.92 10.63 5.36
C GLU A 172 -14.02 9.99 6.74
N ALA A 173 -13.03 9.20 7.12
CA ALA A 173 -12.91 8.62 8.46
C ALA A 173 -11.46 8.35 8.82
N VAL A 174 -11.17 8.25 10.12
CA VAL A 174 -9.87 7.84 10.64
C VAL A 174 -10.10 6.80 11.73
N LEU A 175 -9.54 5.61 11.56
CA LEU A 175 -9.79 4.44 12.40
C LEU A 175 -8.52 4.01 13.14
N PRO A 176 -8.65 3.42 14.34
CA PRO A 176 -7.50 2.85 15.05
C PRO A 176 -6.94 1.61 14.35
N SER A 177 -7.77 0.83 13.69
CA SER A 177 -7.37 -0.41 13.00
C SER A 177 -8.11 -0.57 11.68
N VAL A 178 -7.47 -1.22 10.71
CA VAL A 178 -8.14 -1.65 9.48
C VAL A 178 -9.31 -2.60 9.78
N ASN A 179 -9.29 -3.28 10.92
CA ASN A 179 -10.36 -4.18 11.35
C ASN A 179 -11.64 -3.46 11.75
N ASP A 180 -11.55 -2.15 12.03
CA ASP A 180 -12.71 -1.33 12.36
C ASP A 180 -13.49 -0.85 11.12
N ILE A 181 -12.97 -1.11 9.92
CA ILE A 181 -13.61 -0.74 8.65
C ILE A 181 -15.04 -1.28 8.55
N LYS A 182 -15.32 -2.44 9.12
CA LYS A 182 -16.64 -3.07 9.15
C LYS A 182 -17.74 -2.24 9.83
N PHE A 183 -17.37 -1.24 10.61
CA PHE A 183 -18.33 -0.37 11.30
C PHE A 183 -18.75 0.85 10.47
N ILE A 184 -18.07 1.13 9.36
CA ILE A 184 -18.33 2.32 8.55
C ILE A 184 -18.68 2.04 7.09
N ILE A 185 -18.56 0.79 6.63
CA ILE A 185 -18.92 0.38 5.26
C ILE A 185 -20.02 -0.67 5.21
#